data_6707c6d22540a3adaeefe08dd77b4e6b
#
_entry.id   6707c6d22540a3adaeefe08dd77b4e6b
#
_cell.length_a   1.000
_cell.length_b   1.000
_cell.length_c   1.000
_cell.angle_alpha   90.00
_cell.angle_beta   90.00
_cell.angle_gamma   90.00
#
_symmetry.space_group_name_H-M   'P 1'
#
loop_
_entity.id
_entity.type
_entity.pdbx_description
1 polymer ?
#
loop_
_entity_poly.entity_id
_entity_poly.type
_entity_poly.pdbx_seq_one_letter_code
_entity_poly.pdbx_strand_id
1 'polypeptide(L)'
;MKSDVKLFCLVGLPASGKSTYAKELSEQYNAKIHSSDALREELFGDVNAVSKENNDILFTELYKRVKKDLRNGNNVVYDATNVNKRNRLAFLKFISGVECEKICVLVALPYHLCLTRNLQREKSVPADVIERMYKHFQPPNEKEGWDSFSIYVNCEESDIFAYSTSVLFNNASGIDYFHQESQHHRDTLGLHSRKVADLMYEAKKELEYTALIHDVGKIFTKTRTNSHGVEDGDCHYYGHNCVGAYESLFYFLNDTDYEADAIIYHMNLIYYHMVPYNDGWNDTESKIRRLKAQLGEELYEDVVLLNRCDREAHEE
;
A
#
# COMPACT_ATOMS: atom_id res chain seq x y z
N MET A 1 -20.64 17.34 17.38
CA MET A 1 -19.82 16.48 18.27
C MET A 1 -19.35 15.32 17.44
N LYS A 2 -18.04 14.97 17.46
CA LYS A 2 -17.60 13.73 16.81
C LYS A 2 -18.31 12.56 17.52
N SER A 3 -18.73 11.56 16.75
CA SER A 3 -19.31 10.33 17.30
C SER A 3 -18.28 9.60 18.16
N ASP A 4 -18.70 9.06 19.31
CA ASP A 4 -17.83 8.21 20.14
C ASP A 4 -17.64 6.81 19.54
N VAL A 5 -18.39 6.47 18.48
CA VAL A 5 -18.33 5.19 17.79
C VAL A 5 -17.15 5.15 16.82
N LYS A 6 -16.35 4.11 16.92
CA LYS A 6 -15.14 3.91 16.10
C LYS A 6 -15.28 2.74 15.14
N LEU A 7 -14.81 2.96 13.91
CA LEU A 7 -14.60 1.92 12.90
C LEU A 7 -13.10 1.78 12.64
N PHE A 8 -12.54 0.62 12.93
CA PHE A 8 -11.18 0.25 12.55
C PHE A 8 -11.22 -0.59 11.28
N CYS A 9 -10.76 -0.06 10.16
CA CYS A 9 -10.65 -0.80 8.91
C CYS A 9 -9.21 -1.27 8.72
N LEU A 10 -8.99 -2.58 8.82
CA LEU A 10 -7.65 -3.15 8.65
C LEU A 10 -7.30 -3.28 7.18
N VAL A 11 -6.07 -2.90 6.84
CA VAL A 11 -5.47 -3.01 5.50
C VAL A 11 -4.15 -3.76 5.64
N GLY A 12 -3.90 -4.76 4.80
CA GLY A 12 -2.62 -5.49 4.82
C GLY A 12 -2.68 -6.83 4.08
N LEU A 13 -1.53 -7.38 3.76
CA LEU A 13 -1.39 -8.65 3.07
C LEU A 13 -1.91 -9.83 3.90
N PRO A 14 -2.31 -10.97 3.29
CA PRO A 14 -2.54 -12.20 4.03
C PRO A 14 -1.34 -12.54 4.93
N ALA A 15 -1.61 -13.09 6.11
CA ALA A 15 -0.62 -13.43 7.14
C ALA A 15 0.17 -12.25 7.75
N SER A 16 -0.20 -10.97 7.48
CA SER A 16 0.44 -9.82 8.13
C SER A 16 0.09 -9.66 9.62
N GLY A 17 -0.87 -10.42 10.15
CA GLY A 17 -1.27 -10.36 11.55
C GLY A 17 -2.55 -9.59 11.83
N LYS A 18 -3.29 -9.19 10.81
CA LYS A 18 -4.56 -8.44 10.94
C LYS A 18 -5.53 -9.03 11.96
N SER A 19 -5.80 -10.34 11.88
CA SER A 19 -6.77 -10.99 12.79
C SER A 19 -6.27 -11.08 14.23
N THR A 20 -4.96 -11.05 14.46
CA THR A 20 -4.38 -10.93 15.81
C THR A 20 -4.62 -9.53 16.34
N TYR A 21 -4.25 -8.52 15.57
CA TYR A 21 -4.46 -7.12 15.95
C TYR A 21 -5.96 -6.76 16.07
N ALA A 22 -6.83 -7.38 15.27
CA ALA A 22 -8.27 -7.23 15.42
C ALA A 22 -8.78 -7.63 16.81
N LYS A 23 -8.20 -8.67 17.41
CA LYS A 23 -8.54 -9.10 18.78
C LYS A 23 -8.06 -8.09 19.81
N GLU A 24 -6.85 -7.57 19.68
CA GLU A 24 -6.31 -6.52 20.55
C GLU A 24 -7.18 -5.26 20.52
N LEU A 25 -7.56 -4.78 19.32
CA LEU A 25 -8.49 -3.66 19.16
C LEU A 25 -9.87 -3.95 19.73
N SER A 26 -10.37 -5.19 19.56
CA SER A 26 -11.65 -5.62 20.13
C SER A 26 -11.64 -5.56 21.67
N GLU A 27 -10.58 -6.00 22.30
CA GLU A 27 -10.41 -5.98 23.76
C GLU A 27 -10.25 -4.52 24.26
N GLN A 28 -9.39 -3.73 23.59
CA GLN A 28 -9.09 -2.36 23.99
C GLN A 28 -10.30 -1.41 23.86
N TYR A 29 -11.07 -1.57 22.80
CA TYR A 29 -12.18 -0.64 22.47
C TYR A 29 -13.58 -1.25 22.65
N ASN A 30 -13.68 -2.46 23.21
CA ASN A 30 -14.93 -3.23 23.25
C ASN A 30 -15.63 -3.27 21.88
N ALA A 31 -14.84 -3.55 20.81
CA ALA A 31 -15.28 -3.52 19.44
C ALA A 31 -15.70 -4.90 18.93
N LYS A 32 -16.72 -4.96 18.08
CA LYS A 32 -17.13 -6.19 17.41
C LYS A 32 -16.28 -6.45 16.19
N ILE A 33 -15.73 -7.65 16.07
CA ILE A 33 -14.93 -8.06 14.90
C ILE A 33 -15.85 -8.62 13.82
N HIS A 34 -15.75 -8.06 12.62
CA HIS A 34 -16.34 -8.60 11.40
C HIS A 34 -15.22 -9.01 10.44
N SER A 35 -14.93 -10.31 10.39
CA SER A 35 -13.85 -10.90 9.58
C SER A 35 -14.40 -11.51 8.29
N SER A 36 -13.75 -11.20 7.17
CA SER A 36 -14.07 -11.78 5.85
C SER A 36 -13.84 -13.29 5.83
N ASP A 37 -12.81 -13.78 6.50
CA ASP A 37 -12.49 -15.22 6.52
C ASP A 37 -13.49 -15.99 7.39
N ALA A 38 -13.81 -15.47 8.58
CA ALA A 38 -14.81 -16.09 9.44
C ALA A 38 -16.21 -16.13 8.79
N LEU A 39 -16.62 -15.04 8.14
CA LEU A 39 -17.91 -15.00 7.43
C LEU A 39 -17.92 -15.92 6.20
N ARG A 40 -16.81 -16.08 5.51
CA ARG A 40 -16.71 -17.01 4.37
C ARG A 40 -16.87 -18.46 4.84
N GLU A 41 -16.26 -18.81 5.97
CA GLU A 41 -16.44 -20.13 6.57
C GLU A 41 -17.89 -20.35 7.01
N GLU A 42 -18.53 -19.35 7.64
CA GLU A 42 -19.95 -19.40 8.03
C GLU A 42 -20.87 -19.61 6.83
N LEU A 43 -20.66 -18.90 5.71
CA LEU A 43 -21.55 -18.93 4.57
C LEU A 43 -21.33 -20.13 3.63
N PHE A 44 -20.08 -20.57 3.49
CA PHE A 44 -19.69 -21.54 2.44
C PHE A 44 -18.99 -22.78 3.00
N GLY A 45 -18.74 -22.85 4.31
CA GLY A 45 -18.07 -23.98 4.94
C GLY A 45 -16.57 -24.11 4.65
N ASP A 46 -15.98 -23.16 3.89
CA ASP A 46 -14.57 -23.15 3.54
C ASP A 46 -14.05 -21.72 3.36
N VAL A 47 -12.98 -21.35 4.07
CA VAL A 47 -12.33 -20.03 3.94
C VAL A 47 -11.73 -19.79 2.55
N ASN A 48 -11.45 -20.86 1.80
CA ASN A 48 -10.90 -20.81 0.44
C ASN A 48 -11.97 -20.88 -0.63
N ALA A 49 -13.26 -20.83 -0.29
CA ALA A 49 -14.36 -20.76 -1.25
C ALA A 49 -14.41 -19.40 -1.96
N VAL A 50 -13.37 -19.10 -2.76
CA VAL A 50 -13.16 -17.82 -3.44
C VAL A 50 -13.62 -17.95 -4.91
N SER A 51 -14.82 -17.44 -5.20
CA SER A 51 -15.29 -17.13 -6.54
C SER A 51 -15.76 -15.69 -6.59
N LYS A 52 -16.06 -15.17 -7.77
CA LYS A 52 -16.63 -13.83 -7.92
C LYS A 52 -17.98 -13.74 -7.22
N GLU A 53 -18.85 -14.74 -7.45
CA GLU A 53 -20.20 -14.82 -6.87
C GLU A 53 -20.15 -14.91 -5.35
N ASN A 54 -19.29 -15.77 -4.81
CA ASN A 54 -19.10 -15.92 -3.37
C ASN A 54 -18.59 -14.63 -2.74
N ASN A 55 -17.65 -13.94 -3.38
CA ASN A 55 -17.15 -12.66 -2.88
C ASN A 55 -18.23 -11.56 -2.91
N ASP A 56 -19.06 -11.49 -3.93
CA ASP A 56 -20.16 -10.51 -4.02
C ASP A 56 -21.18 -10.74 -2.88
N ILE A 57 -21.54 -12.00 -2.59
CA ILE A 57 -22.42 -12.39 -1.47
C ILE A 57 -21.75 -12.03 -0.14
N LEU A 58 -20.51 -12.49 0.05
CA LEU A 58 -19.71 -12.29 1.26
C LEU A 58 -19.62 -10.81 1.65
N PHE A 59 -19.10 -9.97 0.74
CA PHE A 59 -18.87 -8.56 1.05
C PHE A 59 -20.17 -7.78 1.20
N THR A 60 -21.25 -8.16 0.50
CA THR A 60 -22.57 -7.57 0.71
C THR A 60 -23.07 -7.85 2.12
N GLU A 61 -22.96 -9.08 2.60
CA GLU A 61 -23.39 -9.44 3.95
C GLU A 61 -22.48 -8.84 5.03
N LEU A 62 -21.17 -8.89 4.81
CA LEU A 62 -20.17 -8.31 5.71
C LEU A 62 -20.41 -6.81 5.95
N TYR A 63 -20.63 -6.04 4.87
CA TYR A 63 -20.92 -4.61 4.94
C TYR A 63 -22.25 -4.33 5.68
N LYS A 64 -23.26 -5.17 5.50
CA LYS A 64 -24.54 -5.05 6.23
C LYS A 64 -24.32 -5.24 7.73
N ARG A 65 -23.57 -6.26 8.14
CA ARG A 65 -23.28 -6.53 9.55
C ARG A 65 -22.49 -5.39 10.20
N VAL A 66 -21.42 -4.92 9.54
CA VAL A 66 -20.65 -3.75 9.98
C VAL A 66 -21.55 -2.53 10.14
N LYS A 67 -22.33 -2.19 9.10
CA LYS A 67 -23.23 -1.02 9.14
C LYS A 67 -24.28 -1.11 10.24
N LYS A 68 -24.84 -2.30 10.48
CA LYS A 68 -25.82 -2.55 11.54
C LYS A 68 -25.21 -2.27 12.91
N ASP A 69 -24.01 -2.80 13.20
CA ASP A 69 -23.38 -2.63 14.50
C ASP A 69 -22.93 -1.19 14.75
N LEU A 70 -22.37 -0.51 13.76
CA LEU A 70 -22.05 0.92 13.86
C LEU A 70 -23.31 1.77 14.17
N ARG A 71 -24.44 1.49 13.50
CA ARG A 71 -25.72 2.19 13.76
C ARG A 71 -26.29 1.94 15.16
N ASN A 72 -25.97 0.79 15.74
CA ASN A 72 -26.35 0.44 17.11
C ASN A 72 -25.40 1.05 18.16
N GLY A 73 -24.44 1.87 17.76
CA GLY A 73 -23.49 2.52 18.66
C GLY A 73 -22.33 1.61 19.10
N ASN A 74 -22.10 0.47 18.43
CA ASN A 74 -20.97 -0.40 18.73
C ASN A 74 -19.72 0.03 17.95
N ASN A 75 -18.55 -0.01 18.59
CA ASN A 75 -17.29 0.03 17.89
C ASN A 75 -17.12 -1.24 17.04
N VAL A 76 -16.47 -1.11 15.90
CA VAL A 76 -16.30 -2.23 14.94
C VAL A 76 -14.88 -2.31 14.43
N VAL A 77 -14.35 -3.53 14.35
CA VAL A 77 -13.15 -3.87 13.59
C VAL A 77 -13.59 -4.61 12.33
N TYR A 78 -13.28 -4.03 11.16
CA TYR A 78 -13.49 -4.64 9.86
C TYR A 78 -12.19 -5.32 9.41
N ASP A 79 -12.13 -6.67 9.56
CA ASP A 79 -10.97 -7.50 9.26
C ASP A 79 -11.10 -8.14 7.88
N ALA A 80 -10.44 -7.52 6.89
CA ALA A 80 -10.24 -8.04 5.56
C ALA A 80 -8.91 -7.52 5.00
N THR A 81 -8.45 -8.01 3.86
CA THR A 81 -7.16 -7.56 3.28
C THR A 81 -7.17 -6.09 2.86
N ASN A 82 -8.27 -5.62 2.26
CA ASN A 82 -8.53 -4.21 1.88
C ASN A 82 -7.38 -3.51 1.11
N VAL A 83 -6.48 -4.29 0.49
CA VAL A 83 -5.29 -3.76 -0.21
C VAL A 83 -5.62 -2.98 -1.48
N ASN A 84 -6.84 -3.08 -1.97
CA ASN A 84 -7.31 -2.42 -3.18
C ASN A 84 -8.18 -1.20 -2.85
N LYS A 85 -7.83 -0.02 -3.39
CA LYS A 85 -8.57 1.24 -3.19
C LYS A 85 -10.05 1.14 -3.57
N ARG A 86 -10.36 0.45 -4.69
CA ARG A 86 -11.74 0.29 -5.15
C ARG A 86 -12.63 -0.40 -4.10
N ASN A 87 -12.09 -1.42 -3.43
CA ASN A 87 -12.84 -2.15 -2.40
C ASN A 87 -13.05 -1.28 -1.16
N ARG A 88 -12.04 -0.52 -0.74
CA ARG A 88 -12.17 0.44 0.38
C ARG A 88 -13.22 1.51 0.09
N LEU A 89 -13.19 2.11 -1.11
CA LEU A 89 -14.20 3.10 -1.53
C LEU A 89 -15.60 2.51 -1.61
N ALA A 90 -15.77 1.27 -2.10
CA ALA A 90 -17.06 0.60 -2.13
C ALA A 90 -17.61 0.38 -0.71
N PHE A 91 -16.76 -0.03 0.22
CA PHE A 91 -17.12 -0.19 1.63
C PHE A 91 -17.51 1.16 2.25
N LEU A 92 -16.67 2.20 2.13
CA LEU A 92 -16.95 3.54 2.68
C LEU A 92 -18.25 4.12 2.12
N LYS A 93 -18.49 3.96 0.81
CA LYS A 93 -19.76 4.34 0.18
C LYS A 93 -20.95 3.59 0.78
N PHE A 94 -20.81 2.29 1.05
CA PHE A 94 -21.89 1.49 1.63
C PHE A 94 -22.27 1.96 3.05
N ILE A 95 -21.29 2.32 3.87
CA ILE A 95 -21.51 2.82 5.23
C ILE A 95 -21.79 4.33 5.28
N SER A 96 -21.84 5.02 4.14
CA SER A 96 -22.13 6.46 4.10
C SER A 96 -23.42 6.79 4.87
N GLY A 97 -23.43 7.90 5.62
CA GLY A 97 -24.53 8.28 6.49
C GLY A 97 -24.58 7.54 7.84
N VAL A 98 -23.54 6.79 8.19
CA VAL A 98 -23.32 6.33 9.56
C VAL A 98 -22.30 7.27 10.22
N GLU A 99 -22.69 7.85 11.35
CA GLU A 99 -21.77 8.70 12.13
C GLU A 99 -20.85 7.83 12.97
N CYS A 100 -19.58 7.76 12.58
CA CYS A 100 -18.51 7.09 13.31
C CYS A 100 -17.16 7.69 12.91
N GLU A 101 -16.18 7.59 13.79
CA GLU A 101 -14.78 7.87 13.45
C GLU A 101 -14.21 6.69 12.64
N LYS A 102 -13.75 6.95 11.42
CA LYS A 102 -13.24 5.95 10.48
C LYS A 102 -11.73 5.96 10.51
N ILE A 103 -11.14 4.96 11.13
CA ILE A 103 -9.70 4.79 11.30
C ILE A 103 -9.22 3.72 10.32
N CYS A 104 -8.35 4.11 9.39
CA CYS A 104 -7.69 3.16 8.51
C CYS A 104 -6.41 2.65 9.16
N VAL A 105 -6.34 1.35 9.42
CA VAL A 105 -5.18 0.73 10.08
C VAL A 105 -4.39 -0.11 9.08
N LEU A 106 -3.20 0.35 8.73
CA LEU A 106 -2.27 -0.43 7.92
C LEU A 106 -1.50 -1.41 8.81
N VAL A 107 -1.76 -2.70 8.62
CA VAL A 107 -1.06 -3.78 9.33
C VAL A 107 0.12 -4.22 8.51
N ALA A 108 1.30 -3.75 8.90
CA ALA A 108 2.55 -3.89 8.17
C ALA A 108 3.33 -5.14 8.60
N LEU A 109 3.85 -5.87 7.61
CA LEU A 109 4.82 -6.95 7.76
C LEU A 109 5.58 -7.08 6.44
N PRO A 110 6.92 -7.17 6.42
CA PRO A 110 7.68 -7.43 5.20
C PRO A 110 7.13 -8.62 4.41
N TYR A 111 7.07 -8.47 3.07
CA TYR A 111 6.42 -9.46 2.20
C TYR A 111 6.94 -10.88 2.39
N HIS A 112 8.26 -11.07 2.52
CA HIS A 112 8.86 -12.39 2.74
C HIS A 112 8.42 -13.03 4.07
N LEU A 113 8.19 -12.22 5.12
CA LEU A 113 7.66 -12.71 6.39
C LEU A 113 6.17 -13.08 6.27
N CYS A 114 5.40 -12.35 5.46
CA CYS A 114 4.03 -12.76 5.13
C CYS A 114 4.00 -14.16 4.49
N LEU A 115 4.90 -14.44 3.54
CA LEU A 115 5.01 -15.77 2.91
C LEU A 115 5.41 -16.84 3.92
N THR A 116 6.44 -16.57 4.74
CA THR A 116 6.92 -17.52 5.77
C THR A 116 5.81 -17.85 6.77
N ARG A 117 5.11 -16.83 7.30
CA ARG A 117 4.00 -17.05 8.24
C ARG A 117 2.80 -17.75 7.59
N ASN A 118 2.56 -17.47 6.31
CA ASN A 118 1.49 -18.14 5.57
C ASN A 118 1.71 -19.66 5.46
N LEU A 119 2.95 -20.11 5.30
CA LEU A 119 3.29 -21.53 5.25
C LEU A 119 3.04 -22.25 6.59
N GLN A 120 3.05 -21.52 7.71
CA GLN A 120 2.81 -22.06 9.05
C GLN A 120 1.32 -22.11 9.41
N ARG A 121 0.44 -21.56 8.57
CA ARG A 121 -1.01 -21.56 8.83
C ARG A 121 -1.63 -22.91 8.47
N GLU A 122 -2.56 -23.37 9.29
CA GLU A 122 -3.38 -24.55 8.99
C GLU A 122 -4.14 -24.40 7.66
N LYS A 123 -4.69 -23.20 7.42
CA LYS A 123 -5.35 -22.82 6.17
C LYS A 123 -4.53 -21.73 5.48
N SER A 124 -3.57 -22.13 4.65
CA SER A 124 -2.72 -21.21 3.92
C SER A 124 -3.42 -20.62 2.68
N VAL A 125 -3.08 -19.39 2.34
CA VAL A 125 -3.47 -18.76 1.07
C VAL A 125 -2.45 -19.15 0.00
N PRO A 126 -2.85 -19.46 -1.25
CA PRO A 126 -1.91 -19.70 -2.34
C PRO A 126 -0.90 -18.55 -2.49
N ALA A 127 0.39 -18.89 -2.67
CA ALA A 127 1.46 -17.89 -2.70
C ALA A 127 1.30 -16.88 -3.86
N ASP A 128 0.81 -17.32 -5.01
CA ASP A 128 0.51 -16.47 -6.17
C ASP A 128 -0.60 -15.45 -5.88
N VAL A 129 -1.54 -15.77 -5.00
CA VAL A 129 -2.58 -14.84 -4.55
C VAL A 129 -1.98 -13.74 -3.67
N ILE A 130 -1.06 -14.10 -2.76
CA ILE A 130 -0.36 -13.12 -1.91
C ILE A 130 0.55 -12.24 -2.77
N GLU A 131 1.30 -12.83 -3.69
CA GLU A 131 2.16 -12.11 -4.63
C GLU A 131 1.35 -11.12 -5.49
N ARG A 132 0.20 -11.56 -6.01
CA ARG A 132 -0.70 -10.67 -6.77
C ARG A 132 -1.22 -9.51 -5.92
N MET A 133 -1.59 -9.75 -4.66
CA MET A 133 -2.01 -8.69 -3.74
C MET A 133 -0.88 -7.71 -3.45
N TYR A 134 0.33 -8.18 -3.29
CA TYR A 134 1.53 -7.39 -3.10
C TYR A 134 1.85 -6.51 -4.31
N LYS A 135 1.92 -7.12 -5.51
CA LYS A 135 2.18 -6.41 -6.77
C LYS A 135 1.10 -5.41 -7.19
N HIS A 136 -0.09 -5.49 -6.59
CA HIS A 136 -1.21 -4.59 -6.84
C HIS A 136 -1.65 -3.84 -5.57
N PHE A 137 -0.78 -3.76 -4.59
CA PHE A 137 -1.04 -2.99 -3.37
C PHE A 137 -1.28 -1.51 -3.70
N GLN A 138 -2.31 -0.94 -3.10
CA GLN A 138 -2.66 0.47 -3.24
C GLN A 138 -2.72 1.08 -1.85
N PRO A 139 -1.80 1.99 -1.49
CA PRO A 139 -1.83 2.61 -0.17
C PRO A 139 -3.16 3.32 0.07
N PRO A 140 -3.66 3.33 1.31
CA PRO A 140 -4.79 4.17 1.67
C PRO A 140 -4.47 5.64 1.38
N ASN A 141 -5.50 6.46 1.14
CA ASN A 141 -5.33 7.87 0.81
C ASN A 141 -6.36 8.70 1.60
N GLU A 142 -5.98 9.89 2.06
CA GLU A 142 -6.87 10.78 2.80
C GLU A 142 -8.15 11.15 2.03
N LYS A 143 -8.07 11.24 0.70
CA LYS A 143 -9.23 11.54 -0.17
C LYS A 143 -10.21 10.37 -0.33
N GLU A 144 -9.92 9.22 0.29
CA GLU A 144 -10.89 8.13 0.39
C GLU A 144 -12.00 8.42 1.41
N GLY A 145 -11.74 9.29 2.41
CA GLY A 145 -12.70 9.68 3.43
C GLY A 145 -12.48 9.00 4.79
N TRP A 146 -11.24 8.67 5.10
CA TRP A 146 -10.80 8.29 6.45
C TRP A 146 -10.66 9.52 7.33
N ASP A 147 -10.93 9.38 8.63
CA ASP A 147 -10.77 10.45 9.63
C ASP A 147 -9.35 10.47 10.21
N SER A 148 -8.66 9.30 10.21
CA SER A 148 -7.26 9.17 10.63
C SER A 148 -6.65 7.86 10.11
N PHE A 149 -5.31 7.80 10.16
CA PHE A 149 -4.54 6.61 9.85
C PHE A 149 -3.79 6.12 11.09
N SER A 150 -3.52 4.81 11.11
CA SER A 150 -2.66 4.17 12.09
C SER A 150 -1.85 3.07 11.38
N ILE A 151 -0.63 2.87 11.81
CA ILE A 151 0.23 1.79 11.33
C ILE A 151 0.53 0.87 12.50
N TYR A 152 0.21 -0.41 12.34
CA TYR A 152 0.57 -1.46 13.27
C TYR A 152 1.61 -2.37 12.62
N VAL A 153 2.76 -2.45 13.26
CA VAL A 153 3.87 -3.28 12.81
C VAL A 153 3.86 -4.59 13.57
N ASN A 154 3.76 -5.69 12.85
CA ASN A 154 3.67 -7.03 13.44
C ASN A 154 5.00 -7.80 13.34
N CYS A 155 6.12 -7.17 13.67
CA CYS A 155 7.42 -7.79 13.86
C CYS A 155 8.26 -6.95 14.81
N GLU A 156 9.40 -7.48 15.23
CA GLU A 156 10.32 -6.73 16.10
C GLU A 156 10.95 -5.56 15.34
N GLU A 157 11.29 -4.48 16.06
CA GLU A 157 11.98 -3.33 15.47
C GLU A 157 13.31 -3.74 14.81
N SER A 158 14.02 -4.71 15.39
CA SER A 158 15.24 -5.26 14.83
C SER A 158 15.04 -5.92 13.46
N ASP A 159 13.88 -6.52 13.20
CA ASP A 159 13.55 -7.10 11.91
C ASP A 159 13.35 -6.00 10.85
N ILE A 160 12.71 -4.89 11.22
CA ILE A 160 12.52 -3.74 10.32
C ILE A 160 13.85 -3.09 10.02
N PHE A 161 14.67 -2.85 11.05
CA PHE A 161 16.02 -2.29 10.88
C PHE A 161 16.88 -3.15 9.96
N ALA A 162 16.94 -4.46 10.21
CA ALA A 162 17.68 -5.38 9.36
C ALA A 162 17.13 -5.39 7.93
N TYR A 163 15.82 -5.32 7.75
CA TYR A 163 15.17 -5.29 6.44
C TYR A 163 15.47 -3.99 5.70
N SER A 164 15.24 -2.82 6.30
CA SER A 164 15.51 -1.53 5.67
C SER A 164 16.98 -1.40 5.27
N THR A 165 17.90 -1.65 6.19
CA THR A 165 19.33 -1.48 5.94
C THR A 165 19.90 -2.54 5.00
N SER A 166 19.57 -3.81 5.19
CA SER A 166 20.20 -4.91 4.44
C SER A 166 19.55 -5.16 3.09
N VAL A 167 18.22 -5.09 3.01
CA VAL A 167 17.49 -5.42 1.78
C VAL A 167 17.36 -4.21 0.86
N LEU A 168 17.06 -3.02 1.42
CA LEU A 168 16.84 -1.84 0.60
C LEU A 168 18.15 -1.16 0.17
N PHE A 169 19.19 -1.10 1.03
CA PHE A 169 20.39 -0.32 0.75
C PHE A 169 21.69 -1.13 0.68
N ASN A 170 22.02 -1.91 1.67
CA ASN A 170 23.40 -2.33 1.93
C ASN A 170 23.82 -3.75 1.48
N ASN A 171 22.97 -4.49 0.79
CA ASN A 171 23.41 -5.78 0.23
C ASN A 171 23.65 -5.70 -1.28
N ALA A 172 24.27 -6.72 -1.85
CA ALA A 172 24.58 -6.78 -3.28
C ALA A 172 23.34 -6.73 -4.21
N SER A 173 22.15 -6.87 -3.66
CA SER A 173 20.86 -6.75 -4.37
C SER A 173 20.07 -5.50 -3.96
N GLY A 174 20.58 -4.69 -3.01
CA GLY A 174 19.97 -3.45 -2.60
C GLY A 174 20.10 -2.33 -3.64
N ILE A 175 19.44 -1.20 -3.37
CA ILE A 175 19.32 -0.08 -4.31
C ILE A 175 20.69 0.40 -4.83
N ASP A 176 21.72 0.44 -3.98
CA ASP A 176 23.05 0.95 -4.32
C ASP A 176 23.78 0.16 -5.40
N TYR A 177 23.57 -1.15 -5.42
CA TYR A 177 24.26 -2.07 -6.32
C TYR A 177 23.37 -2.62 -7.44
N PHE A 178 22.10 -2.19 -7.47
CA PHE A 178 21.15 -2.73 -8.42
C PHE A 178 21.36 -2.15 -9.82
N HIS A 179 21.80 -3.02 -10.74
CA HIS A 179 21.89 -2.70 -12.16
C HIS A 179 20.53 -2.90 -12.84
N GLN A 180 20.04 -1.84 -13.47
CA GLN A 180 18.71 -1.85 -14.07
C GLN A 180 18.67 -2.69 -15.36
N GLU A 181 19.80 -2.88 -16.05
CA GLU A 181 19.92 -3.70 -17.28
C GLU A 181 18.81 -3.39 -18.30
N SER A 182 18.52 -2.11 -18.48
CA SER A 182 17.52 -1.60 -19.42
C SER A 182 18.20 -0.57 -20.32
N GLN A 183 17.83 -0.55 -21.59
CA GLN A 183 18.35 0.43 -22.56
C GLN A 183 18.00 1.88 -22.17
N HIS A 184 17.04 2.08 -21.28
CA HIS A 184 16.60 3.40 -20.81
C HIS A 184 17.38 3.91 -19.59
N HIS A 185 18.21 3.05 -18.96
CA HIS A 185 18.90 3.39 -17.71
C HIS A 185 20.39 3.09 -17.84
N ARG A 186 21.22 4.14 -17.74
CA ARG A 186 22.69 4.04 -17.77
C ARG A 186 23.28 3.82 -16.38
N ASP A 187 22.66 4.44 -15.37
CA ASP A 187 23.10 4.43 -13.98
C ASP A 187 22.61 3.18 -13.24
N THR A 188 23.29 2.86 -12.14
CA THR A 188 22.69 1.98 -11.12
C THR A 188 21.48 2.67 -10.53
N LEU A 189 20.57 1.88 -9.96
CA LEU A 189 19.38 2.43 -9.32
C LEU A 189 19.73 3.42 -8.22
N GLY A 190 20.76 3.11 -7.40
CA GLY A 190 21.19 3.98 -6.31
C GLY A 190 21.78 5.31 -6.78
N LEU A 191 22.58 5.30 -7.87
CA LEU A 191 23.13 6.55 -8.41
C LEU A 191 22.00 7.45 -8.95
N HIS A 192 21.09 6.89 -9.74
CA HIS A 192 19.92 7.60 -10.23
C HIS A 192 19.07 8.17 -9.07
N SER A 193 18.75 7.35 -8.09
CA SER A 193 17.93 7.76 -6.92
C SER A 193 18.56 8.91 -6.13
N ARG A 194 19.89 8.93 -5.99
CA ARG A 194 20.59 10.05 -5.32
C ARG A 194 20.51 11.33 -6.13
N LYS A 195 20.69 11.27 -7.46
CA LYS A 195 20.51 12.45 -8.32
C LYS A 195 19.10 13.03 -8.18
N VAL A 196 18.06 12.17 -8.19
CA VAL A 196 16.68 12.61 -7.98
C VAL A 196 16.49 13.20 -6.59
N ALA A 197 17.09 12.61 -5.56
CA ALA A 197 17.03 13.13 -4.18
C ALA A 197 17.71 14.49 -4.04
N ASP A 198 18.88 14.69 -4.66
CA ASP A 198 19.61 15.97 -4.65
C ASP A 198 18.78 17.09 -5.31
N LEU A 199 18.18 16.81 -6.48
CA LEU A 199 17.27 17.75 -7.16
C LEU A 199 16.02 18.05 -6.32
N MET A 200 15.48 17.03 -5.66
CA MET A 200 14.32 17.19 -4.77
C MET A 200 14.67 17.98 -3.52
N TYR A 201 15.83 17.76 -2.91
CA TYR A 201 16.29 18.52 -1.76
C TYR A 201 16.32 20.03 -2.03
N GLU A 202 16.80 20.42 -3.23
CA GLU A 202 16.84 21.82 -3.66
C GLU A 202 15.43 22.40 -3.94
N ALA A 203 14.50 21.57 -4.43
CA ALA A 203 13.16 22.01 -4.81
C ALA A 203 12.16 21.97 -3.63
N LYS A 204 12.14 20.89 -2.86
CA LYS A 204 11.27 20.65 -1.72
C LYS A 204 11.90 19.61 -0.78
N LYS A 205 12.74 20.11 0.15
CA LYS A 205 13.59 19.30 1.04
C LYS A 205 12.86 18.17 1.77
N GLU A 206 11.65 18.38 2.22
CA GLU A 206 10.84 17.40 2.95
C GLU A 206 10.50 16.14 2.14
N LEU A 207 10.71 16.16 0.82
CA LEU A 207 10.48 15.03 -0.07
C LEU A 207 11.77 14.30 -0.49
N GLU A 208 12.92 14.71 -0.01
CA GLU A 208 14.23 14.11 -0.33
C GLU A 208 14.23 12.59 -0.13
N TYR A 209 13.76 12.13 1.04
CA TYR A 209 13.73 10.69 1.33
C TYR A 209 12.78 9.92 0.40
N THR A 210 11.67 10.51 0.01
CA THR A 210 10.76 9.88 -0.97
C THR A 210 11.42 9.77 -2.33
N ALA A 211 12.11 10.82 -2.76
CA ALA A 211 12.84 10.82 -4.02
C ALA A 211 13.97 9.77 -4.01
N LEU A 212 14.68 9.62 -2.88
CA LEU A 212 15.74 8.61 -2.72
C LEU A 212 15.24 7.18 -2.94
N ILE A 213 14.00 6.86 -2.54
CA ILE A 213 13.46 5.50 -2.60
C ILE A 213 12.28 5.32 -3.56
N HIS A 214 11.98 6.33 -4.39
CA HIS A 214 10.79 6.29 -5.26
C HIS A 214 10.73 5.05 -6.16
N ASP A 215 11.87 4.55 -6.57
CA ASP A 215 12.04 3.42 -7.48
C ASP A 215 12.47 2.11 -6.79
N VAL A 216 12.46 2.06 -5.44
CA VAL A 216 12.88 0.87 -4.67
C VAL A 216 12.17 -0.42 -5.08
N GLY A 217 10.94 -0.32 -5.55
CA GLY A 217 10.17 -1.46 -6.04
C GLY A 217 10.78 -2.19 -7.24
N LYS A 218 11.69 -1.56 -7.98
CA LYS A 218 12.41 -2.18 -9.11
C LYS A 218 13.23 -3.39 -8.66
N ILE A 219 13.79 -3.37 -7.45
CA ILE A 219 14.56 -4.48 -6.88
C ILE A 219 13.73 -5.77 -6.83
N PHE A 220 12.43 -5.65 -6.54
CA PHE A 220 11.51 -6.78 -6.32
C PHE A 220 10.70 -7.18 -7.55
N THR A 221 10.75 -6.37 -8.61
CA THR A 221 9.87 -6.57 -9.79
C THR A 221 10.61 -6.81 -11.08
N LYS A 222 11.96 -6.88 -11.05
CA LYS A 222 12.79 -7.13 -12.23
C LYS A 222 12.39 -8.42 -12.93
N THR A 223 12.11 -8.32 -14.22
CA THR A 223 11.81 -9.47 -15.08
C THR A 223 12.41 -9.26 -16.49
N ARG A 224 12.79 -10.34 -17.16
CA ARG A 224 13.21 -10.33 -18.59
C ARG A 224 12.04 -10.61 -19.54
N THR A 225 10.85 -10.81 -18.98
CA THR A 225 9.65 -11.11 -19.74
C THR A 225 8.80 -9.84 -19.89
N ASN A 226 8.49 -9.47 -21.12
CA ASN A 226 7.64 -8.32 -21.40
C ASN A 226 6.16 -8.57 -21.06
N SER A 227 5.29 -7.56 -21.23
CA SER A 227 3.85 -7.63 -20.91
C SER A 227 3.09 -8.67 -21.73
N HIS A 228 3.67 -9.21 -22.81
CA HIS A 228 3.11 -10.26 -23.65
C HIS A 228 3.65 -11.66 -23.30
N GLY A 229 4.47 -11.79 -22.25
CA GLY A 229 5.05 -13.07 -21.82
C GLY A 229 6.25 -13.53 -22.66
N VAL A 230 6.91 -12.62 -23.39
CA VAL A 230 8.04 -12.92 -24.27
C VAL A 230 9.31 -12.30 -23.69
N GLU A 231 10.42 -13.03 -23.71
CA GLU A 231 11.75 -12.48 -23.44
C GLU A 231 12.23 -11.68 -24.66
N ASP A 232 12.54 -10.38 -24.45
CA ASP A 232 12.94 -9.46 -25.51
C ASP A 232 14.35 -8.88 -25.34
N GLY A 233 15.10 -9.42 -24.36
CA GLY A 233 16.50 -9.02 -24.11
C GLY A 233 16.66 -7.78 -23.22
N ASP A 234 15.57 -7.12 -22.84
CA ASP A 234 15.53 -5.99 -21.91
C ASP A 234 14.98 -6.39 -20.52
N CYS A 235 15.18 -5.56 -19.52
CA CYS A 235 14.60 -5.75 -18.21
C CYS A 235 13.39 -4.84 -18.00
N HIS A 236 12.33 -5.41 -17.46
CA HIS A 236 11.06 -4.75 -17.17
C HIS A 236 10.76 -4.75 -15.67
N TYR A 237 9.97 -3.77 -15.21
CA TYR A 237 9.71 -3.51 -13.79
C TYR A 237 8.21 -3.28 -13.53
N TYR A 238 7.34 -4.16 -14.03
CA TYR A 238 5.90 -4.00 -13.92
C TYR A 238 5.42 -3.98 -12.49
N GLY A 239 4.68 -2.90 -12.14
CA GLY A 239 4.11 -2.73 -10.80
C GLY A 239 5.12 -2.30 -9.73
N HIS A 240 6.34 -1.85 -10.12
CA HIS A 240 7.33 -1.39 -9.15
C HIS A 240 6.82 -0.24 -8.27
N ASN A 241 5.94 0.60 -8.78
CA ASN A 241 5.30 1.66 -8.01
C ASN A 241 4.39 1.12 -6.89
N CYS A 242 3.65 0.04 -7.14
CA CYS A 242 2.81 -0.61 -6.11
C CYS A 242 3.67 -1.28 -5.04
N VAL A 243 4.67 -2.03 -5.49
CA VAL A 243 5.64 -2.72 -4.63
C VAL A 243 6.49 -1.71 -3.88
N GLY A 244 7.01 -0.68 -4.56
CA GLY A 244 7.78 0.38 -3.96
C GLY A 244 7.01 1.12 -2.87
N ALA A 245 5.74 1.42 -3.09
CA ALA A 245 4.88 2.01 -2.07
C ALA A 245 4.70 1.11 -0.83
N TYR A 246 4.67 -0.22 -1.00
CA TYR A 246 4.62 -1.15 0.14
C TYR A 246 5.96 -1.23 0.87
N GLU A 247 7.06 -1.35 0.14
CA GLU A 247 8.40 -1.51 0.69
C GLU A 247 8.93 -0.22 1.35
N SER A 248 8.57 0.95 0.82
CA SER A 248 8.95 2.24 1.39
C SER A 248 8.42 2.45 2.82
N LEU A 249 7.32 1.78 3.18
CA LEU A 249 6.80 1.79 4.55
C LEU A 249 7.88 1.42 5.57
N PHE A 250 8.65 0.36 5.31
CA PHE A 250 9.68 -0.14 6.24
C PHE A 250 10.89 0.79 6.32
N TYR A 251 11.20 1.49 5.23
CA TYR A 251 12.18 2.55 5.25
C TYR A 251 11.73 3.72 6.14
N PHE A 252 10.54 4.26 5.89
CA PHE A 252 10.04 5.40 6.68
C PHE A 252 9.89 5.07 8.15
N LEU A 253 9.47 3.86 8.50
CA LEU A 253 9.36 3.41 9.90
C LEU A 253 10.72 3.32 10.62
N ASN A 254 11.81 3.05 9.88
CA ASN A 254 13.13 2.87 10.47
C ASN A 254 14.00 4.12 10.39
N ASP A 255 13.96 4.84 9.28
CA ASP A 255 14.94 5.87 8.94
C ASP A 255 14.37 7.30 9.06
N THR A 256 13.11 7.45 9.51
CA THR A 256 12.48 8.76 9.73
C THR A 256 11.66 8.79 11.01
N ASP A 257 11.39 10.00 11.52
CA ASP A 257 10.48 10.24 12.64
C ASP A 257 9.05 10.58 12.16
N TYR A 258 8.66 10.05 11.01
CA TYR A 258 7.36 10.36 10.41
C TYR A 258 6.22 9.65 11.14
N GLU A 259 5.16 10.41 11.42
CA GLU A 259 3.89 9.88 11.90
C GLU A 259 3.13 9.14 10.79
N ALA A 260 2.14 8.33 11.15
CA ALA A 260 1.41 7.47 10.22
C ALA A 260 0.83 8.21 9.00
N ASP A 261 0.28 9.42 9.21
CA ASP A 261 -0.30 10.24 8.12
C ASP A 261 0.78 10.65 7.10
N ALA A 262 1.96 11.05 7.60
CA ALA A 262 3.09 11.41 6.74
C ALA A 262 3.61 10.19 5.98
N ILE A 263 3.79 9.05 6.64
CA ILE A 263 4.22 7.80 5.97
C ILE A 263 3.24 7.43 4.84
N ILE A 264 1.94 7.46 5.12
CA ILE A 264 0.89 7.17 4.13
C ILE A 264 0.95 8.17 2.96
N TYR A 265 1.23 9.45 3.23
CA TYR A 265 1.42 10.46 2.18
C TYR A 265 2.59 10.11 1.26
N HIS A 266 3.77 9.82 1.82
CA HIS A 266 4.96 9.46 1.06
C HIS A 266 4.79 8.14 0.29
N MET A 267 4.11 7.13 0.86
CA MET A 267 3.73 5.91 0.14
C MET A 267 2.84 6.22 -1.08
N ASN A 268 1.90 7.15 -0.96
CA ASN A 268 1.07 7.57 -2.08
C ASN A 268 1.87 8.31 -3.15
N LEU A 269 2.82 9.15 -2.77
CA LEU A 269 3.70 9.82 -3.72
C LEU A 269 4.49 8.80 -4.56
N ILE A 270 5.06 7.77 -3.92
CA ILE A 270 5.72 6.66 -4.60
C ILE A 270 4.73 5.86 -5.47
N TYR A 271 3.53 5.57 -4.99
CA TYR A 271 2.53 4.85 -5.77
C TYR A 271 2.13 5.60 -7.06
N TYR A 272 2.01 6.93 -7.00
CA TYR A 272 1.56 7.75 -8.12
C TYR A 272 2.68 8.31 -9.00
N HIS A 273 3.97 8.12 -8.69
CA HIS A 273 5.09 8.70 -9.45
C HIS A 273 5.09 8.30 -10.92
N MET A 274 4.55 7.13 -11.27
CA MET A 274 4.43 6.66 -12.64
C MET A 274 3.26 7.26 -13.44
N VAL A 275 2.33 7.97 -12.79
CA VAL A 275 1.18 8.57 -13.50
C VAL A 275 1.59 9.56 -14.57
N PRO A 276 2.60 10.43 -14.34
CA PRO A 276 3.06 11.38 -15.35
C PRO A 276 3.71 10.78 -16.60
N TYR A 277 4.08 9.51 -16.56
CA TYR A 277 4.61 8.80 -17.74
C TYR A 277 3.53 8.24 -18.66
N ASN A 278 2.25 8.28 -18.24
CA ASN A 278 1.16 7.87 -19.10
C ASN A 278 0.79 9.01 -20.07
N ASP A 279 0.69 8.70 -21.35
CA ASP A 279 0.33 9.69 -22.37
C ASP A 279 -0.97 10.42 -22.02
N GLY A 280 -0.92 11.75 -22.16
CA GLY A 280 -2.08 12.60 -21.92
C GLY A 280 -2.66 12.55 -20.50
N TRP A 281 -1.86 12.24 -19.50
CA TRP A 281 -2.32 12.16 -18.10
C TRP A 281 -2.89 13.50 -17.57
N ASN A 282 -2.39 14.63 -18.09
CA ASN A 282 -2.78 16.00 -17.71
C ASN A 282 -3.06 16.90 -18.94
N ASP A 283 -3.42 16.34 -20.08
CA ASP A 283 -3.63 17.06 -21.35
C ASP A 283 -4.90 17.91 -21.39
N THR A 284 -5.81 17.72 -20.44
CA THR A 284 -7.05 18.49 -20.34
C THR A 284 -7.32 18.94 -18.89
N GLU A 285 -7.95 20.11 -18.74
CA GLU A 285 -8.39 20.60 -17.42
C GLU A 285 -9.30 19.62 -16.69
N SER A 286 -10.09 18.84 -17.42
CA SER A 286 -10.96 17.83 -16.83
C SER A 286 -10.17 16.68 -16.20
N LYS A 287 -9.08 16.22 -16.82
CA LYS A 287 -8.18 15.19 -16.29
C LYS A 287 -7.43 15.72 -15.07
N ILE A 288 -6.86 16.92 -15.16
CA ILE A 288 -6.19 17.58 -14.05
C ILE A 288 -7.12 17.69 -12.85
N ARG A 289 -8.34 18.22 -13.04
CA ARG A 289 -9.33 18.38 -11.99
C ARG A 289 -9.70 17.02 -11.35
N ARG A 290 -9.86 15.98 -12.17
CA ARG A 290 -10.15 14.63 -11.66
C ARG A 290 -8.99 14.07 -10.83
N LEU A 291 -7.75 14.26 -11.28
CA LEU A 291 -6.56 13.82 -10.53
C LEU A 291 -6.43 14.58 -9.22
N LYS A 292 -6.55 15.90 -9.22
CA LYS A 292 -6.55 16.73 -8.00
C LYS A 292 -7.66 16.32 -7.03
N ALA A 293 -8.84 15.96 -7.52
CA ALA A 293 -9.92 15.46 -6.68
C ALA A 293 -9.62 14.08 -6.06
N GLN A 294 -8.84 13.24 -6.74
CA GLN A 294 -8.45 11.91 -6.28
C GLN A 294 -7.25 11.90 -5.33
N LEU A 295 -6.31 12.81 -5.54
CA LEU A 295 -5.03 12.87 -4.85
C LEU A 295 -5.01 13.95 -3.75
N GLY A 296 -5.76 15.01 -3.93
CA GLY A 296 -5.56 16.30 -3.28
C GLY A 296 -4.63 17.19 -4.10
N GLU A 297 -4.68 18.49 -3.85
CA GLU A 297 -3.87 19.48 -4.57
C GLU A 297 -2.39 19.26 -4.33
N GLU A 298 -1.99 19.16 -3.07
CA GLU A 298 -0.60 19.02 -2.66
C GLU A 298 0.05 17.75 -3.22
N LEU A 299 -0.57 16.59 -3.04
CA LEU A 299 -0.03 15.33 -3.56
C LEU A 299 0.07 15.35 -5.10
N TYR A 300 -0.90 15.98 -5.79
CA TYR A 300 -0.82 16.14 -7.24
C TYR A 300 0.40 16.96 -7.66
N GLU A 301 0.64 18.10 -6.99
CA GLU A 301 1.78 18.98 -7.27
C GLU A 301 3.11 18.29 -6.96
N ASP A 302 3.18 17.55 -5.89
CA ASP A 302 4.37 16.77 -5.52
C ASP A 302 4.65 15.60 -6.47
N VAL A 303 3.62 14.95 -7.02
CA VAL A 303 3.78 13.95 -8.09
C VAL A 303 4.37 14.60 -9.36
N VAL A 304 3.91 15.79 -9.71
CA VAL A 304 4.48 16.56 -10.86
C VAL A 304 5.93 16.94 -10.59
N LEU A 305 6.23 17.40 -9.38
CA LEU A 305 7.57 17.78 -8.97
C LEU A 305 8.53 16.60 -9.01
N LEU A 306 8.14 15.46 -8.42
CA LEU A 306 8.95 14.26 -8.42
C LEU A 306 9.24 13.77 -9.84
N ASN A 307 8.24 13.78 -10.74
CA ASN A 307 8.44 13.41 -12.13
C ASN A 307 9.40 14.36 -12.86
N ARG A 308 9.39 15.66 -12.53
CA ARG A 308 10.35 16.61 -13.11
C ARG A 308 11.78 16.27 -12.67
N CYS A 309 12.01 16.10 -11.37
CA CYS A 309 13.33 15.74 -10.85
C CYS A 309 13.83 14.39 -11.40
N ASP A 310 12.95 13.41 -11.52
CA ASP A 310 13.26 12.10 -12.08
C ASP A 310 13.70 12.20 -13.55
N ARG A 311 13.03 12.99 -14.37
CA ARG A 311 13.41 13.24 -15.78
C ARG A 311 14.72 13.99 -15.91
N GLU A 312 14.92 15.05 -15.12
CA GLU A 312 16.15 15.83 -15.11
C GLU A 312 17.36 14.95 -14.73
N ALA A 313 17.20 14.05 -13.76
CA ALA A 313 18.25 13.11 -13.35
C ALA A 313 18.66 12.10 -14.44
N HIS A 314 17.83 11.87 -15.46
CA HIS A 314 18.16 11.02 -16.62
C HIS A 314 18.96 11.76 -17.71
N GLU A 315 18.89 13.09 -17.76
CA GLU A 315 19.57 13.90 -18.77
C GLU A 315 21.02 14.21 -18.42
N GLU A 316 21.41 14.07 -17.15
CA GLU A 316 22.76 14.24 -16.62
C GLU A 316 23.56 12.91 -16.60
#